data_d74596daf2543e59a535bd85fc06b846
#
_entry.id   d74596daf2543e59a535bd85fc06b846
#
_cell.length_a   1.000
_cell.length_b   1.000
_cell.length_c   1.000
_cell.angle_alpha   90.00
_cell.angle_beta   90.00
_cell.angle_gamma   90.00
#
_symmetry.space_group_name_H-M   'P 1'
#
loop_
_entity.id
_entity.type
_entity.pdbx_description
1 polymer ?
#
loop_
_entity_poly.entity_id
_entity_poly.type
_entity_poly.pdbx_seq_one_letter_code
_entity_poly.pdbx_strand_id
1 'polypeptide(L)'
;MNGMNFFDGEKKSNLVHYEGELGVFDYDPREFEIKKFYDGTKCLHYCGNGKSVDLPDGCIDTRYMFCRRRLPEGFSLGERFDTSKVTDMYGMFSYCKLPEGFSLGEHFNTSNVTDMSYMFNGCSLPDGFSLGEYFNTSNVTDMSSMFEGCEILSGFSLGEHFDTSNVTDMRSMFAFCKLPKDFTLGEHFDTSKVTDMGSMFFACRLPNDFTLGEHFNTSNVTNAKFMFDNCKYNDIDAYDYFETESDIEIINKLREH
;
A
#
# COMPACT_ATOMS: atom_id res chain seq x y z
N MET A 1 -42.93 -14.93 -31.57
CA MET A 1 -41.78 -15.81 -31.63
C MET A 1 -40.90 -15.44 -30.46
N ASN A 2 -40.79 -16.36 -29.49
CA ASN A 2 -40.21 -16.15 -28.18
C ASN A 2 -38.68 -16.06 -28.27
N GLY A 3 -38.11 -14.93 -27.88
CA GLY A 3 -36.69 -14.83 -27.56
C GLY A 3 -36.44 -15.54 -26.23
N MET A 4 -35.82 -16.71 -26.29
CA MET A 4 -35.29 -17.40 -25.13
C MET A 4 -34.09 -16.62 -24.61
N ASN A 5 -34.26 -16.01 -23.44
CA ASN A 5 -33.16 -15.60 -22.61
C ASN A 5 -32.45 -16.86 -22.06
N PHE A 6 -31.29 -17.20 -22.61
CA PHE A 6 -30.41 -18.15 -22.01
C PHE A 6 -29.61 -17.40 -20.94
N PHE A 7 -29.89 -17.65 -19.70
CA PHE A 7 -29.19 -17.04 -18.64
C PHE A 7 -28.86 -17.93 -17.48
N ASP A 8 -27.62 -18.00 -17.23
CA ASP A 8 -26.99 -17.70 -15.92
C ASP A 8 -27.58 -18.44 -14.70
N GLY A 9 -27.83 -19.75 -14.86
CA GLY A 9 -28.32 -20.63 -13.78
C GLY A 9 -27.23 -21.44 -13.06
N GLU A 10 -25.97 -21.42 -13.50
CA GLU A 10 -24.98 -22.40 -12.99
C GLU A 10 -23.90 -21.85 -12.03
N LYS A 11 -23.84 -20.54 -11.79
CA LYS A 11 -22.77 -19.96 -10.93
C LYS A 11 -23.10 -19.82 -9.45
N LYS A 12 -24.38 -19.96 -9.03
CA LYS A 12 -24.76 -19.70 -7.63
C LYS A 12 -24.77 -20.90 -6.68
N SER A 13 -24.54 -22.13 -7.14
CA SER A 13 -24.75 -23.33 -6.32
C SER A 13 -23.59 -23.73 -5.39
N ASN A 14 -22.44 -23.00 -5.42
CA ASN A 14 -21.24 -23.37 -4.63
C ASN A 14 -20.67 -22.22 -3.80
N LEU A 15 -21.41 -21.14 -3.57
CA LEU A 15 -20.94 -20.05 -2.72
C LEU A 15 -21.00 -20.46 -1.24
N VAL A 16 -20.01 -19.98 -0.47
CA VAL A 16 -19.94 -20.13 0.99
C VAL A 16 -20.32 -18.82 1.62
N HIS A 17 -21.27 -18.86 2.56
CA HIS A 17 -21.66 -17.70 3.33
C HIS A 17 -20.69 -17.45 4.47
N TYR A 18 -20.29 -16.18 4.64
CA TYR A 18 -19.50 -15.70 5.76
C TYR A 18 -20.23 -14.56 6.47
N GLU A 19 -20.24 -14.63 7.79
CA GLU A 19 -20.68 -13.55 8.67
C GLU A 19 -19.67 -13.39 9.82
N GLY A 20 -19.08 -12.18 9.96
CA GLY A 20 -18.07 -11.92 10.98
C GLY A 20 -17.33 -10.61 10.78
N GLU A 21 -16.12 -10.52 11.35
CA GLU A 21 -15.28 -9.33 11.37
C GLU A 21 -14.90 -8.78 9.98
N LEU A 22 -14.85 -9.64 8.95
CA LEU A 22 -14.53 -9.25 7.57
C LEU A 22 -15.75 -8.72 6.79
N GLY A 23 -16.92 -8.73 7.40
CA GLY A 23 -18.19 -8.35 6.78
C GLY A 23 -19.21 -9.47 6.72
N VAL A 24 -20.25 -9.27 5.90
CA VAL A 24 -21.29 -10.28 5.62
C VAL A 24 -21.36 -10.46 4.12
N PHE A 25 -20.91 -11.59 3.60
CA PHE A 25 -20.81 -11.84 2.17
C PHE A 25 -20.83 -13.33 1.81
N ASP A 26 -21.13 -13.59 0.54
CA ASP A 26 -20.96 -14.91 -0.05
C ASP A 26 -19.72 -14.90 -0.95
N TYR A 27 -18.90 -15.95 -0.90
CA TYR A 27 -17.69 -16.07 -1.72
C TYR A 27 -17.56 -17.43 -2.40
N ASP A 28 -16.88 -17.46 -3.53
CA ASP A 28 -16.54 -18.70 -4.24
C ASP A 28 -15.28 -19.32 -3.59
N PRO A 29 -15.39 -20.56 -3.04
CA PRO A 29 -14.25 -21.22 -2.39
C PRO A 29 -13.15 -21.66 -3.38
N ARG A 30 -13.37 -21.49 -4.70
CA ARG A 30 -12.34 -21.68 -5.73
C ARG A 30 -11.48 -20.43 -5.90
N GLU A 31 -11.98 -19.26 -5.50
CA GLU A 31 -11.31 -17.95 -5.60
C GLU A 31 -10.79 -17.48 -4.25
N PHE A 32 -11.51 -17.74 -3.16
CA PHE A 32 -11.16 -17.28 -1.83
C PHE A 32 -11.23 -18.37 -0.78
N GLU A 33 -10.45 -18.19 0.29
CA GLU A 33 -10.52 -18.96 1.52
C GLU A 33 -10.49 -18.02 2.74
N ILE A 34 -11.20 -18.37 3.81
CA ILE A 34 -11.02 -17.72 5.10
C ILE A 34 -9.79 -18.31 5.78
N LYS A 35 -8.70 -17.55 5.80
CA LYS A 35 -7.42 -17.96 6.36
C LYS A 35 -7.23 -17.36 7.73
N LYS A 36 -6.69 -18.14 8.66
CA LYS A 36 -6.32 -17.69 9.99
C LYS A 36 -4.80 -17.70 10.13
N PHE A 37 -4.23 -16.56 10.50
CA PHE A 37 -2.80 -16.44 10.81
C PHE A 37 -2.49 -16.94 12.24
N TYR A 38 -1.18 -17.07 12.54
CA TYR A 38 -0.70 -17.55 13.83
C TYR A 38 -1.07 -16.63 15.02
N ASP A 39 -1.24 -15.32 14.77
CA ASP A 39 -1.69 -14.32 15.73
C ASP A 39 -3.20 -14.32 15.97
N GLY A 40 -3.93 -15.18 15.27
CA GLY A 40 -5.38 -15.29 15.35
C GLY A 40 -6.15 -14.46 14.35
N THR A 41 -5.49 -13.51 13.65
CA THR A 41 -6.09 -12.66 12.61
C THR A 41 -6.66 -13.52 11.49
N LYS A 42 -7.89 -13.22 11.06
CA LYS A 42 -8.50 -13.83 9.88
C LYS A 42 -8.41 -12.88 8.70
N CYS A 43 -8.38 -13.43 7.50
CA CYS A 43 -8.49 -12.68 6.25
C CYS A 43 -9.27 -13.47 5.20
N LEU A 44 -9.89 -12.75 4.27
CA LEU A 44 -10.38 -13.31 3.03
C LEU A 44 -9.22 -13.39 2.04
N HIS A 45 -8.60 -14.57 1.93
CA HIS A 45 -7.37 -14.76 1.14
C HIS A 45 -7.72 -15.27 -0.25
N TYR A 46 -7.20 -14.59 -1.28
CA TYR A 46 -7.36 -15.04 -2.68
C TYR A 46 -6.50 -16.28 -2.94
N CYS A 47 -7.11 -17.37 -3.35
CA CYS A 47 -6.46 -18.64 -3.69
C CYS A 47 -6.65 -19.05 -5.16
N GLY A 48 -7.42 -18.27 -5.93
CA GLY A 48 -7.70 -18.53 -7.33
C GLY A 48 -6.49 -18.44 -8.25
N ASN A 49 -6.65 -18.93 -9.48
CA ASN A 49 -5.65 -18.88 -10.56
C ASN A 49 -6.21 -18.21 -11.82
N GLY A 50 -7.35 -17.54 -11.70
CA GLY A 50 -7.98 -16.77 -12.77
C GLY A 50 -7.18 -15.54 -13.15
N LYS A 51 -7.54 -14.92 -14.28
CA LYS A 51 -6.97 -13.65 -14.74
C LYS A 51 -7.71 -12.43 -14.21
N SER A 52 -8.78 -12.63 -13.49
CA SER A 52 -9.50 -11.55 -12.79
C SER A 52 -10.21 -12.09 -11.58
N VAL A 53 -10.51 -11.22 -10.64
CA VAL A 53 -11.29 -11.50 -9.44
C VAL A 53 -12.15 -10.30 -9.09
N ASP A 54 -13.40 -10.56 -8.66
CA ASP A 54 -14.28 -9.56 -8.08
C ASP A 54 -14.22 -9.65 -6.54
N LEU A 55 -14.39 -8.53 -5.86
CA LEU A 55 -14.53 -8.52 -4.40
C LEU A 55 -15.95 -8.97 -4.02
N PRO A 56 -16.13 -9.90 -3.07
CA PRO A 56 -17.46 -10.25 -2.58
C PRO A 56 -18.21 -9.03 -2.02
N ASP A 57 -19.45 -8.83 -2.45
CA ASP A 57 -20.30 -7.74 -1.97
C ASP A 57 -20.48 -7.83 -0.45
N GLY A 58 -20.19 -6.75 0.26
CA GLY A 58 -20.28 -6.70 1.71
C GLY A 58 -18.97 -7.03 2.45
N CYS A 59 -17.88 -7.34 1.74
CA CYS A 59 -16.55 -7.39 2.32
C CYS A 59 -16.10 -5.97 2.70
N ILE A 60 -15.68 -5.79 3.96
CA ILE A 60 -15.24 -4.48 4.50
C ILE A 60 -13.77 -4.49 4.94
N ASP A 61 -13.09 -5.62 4.79
CA ASP A 61 -11.73 -5.84 5.25
C ASP A 61 -11.00 -6.73 4.23
N THR A 62 -9.91 -6.20 3.67
CA THR A 62 -9.11 -6.88 2.65
C THR A 62 -7.69 -7.14 3.11
N ARG A 63 -7.47 -7.12 4.46
CA ARG A 63 -6.15 -7.42 5.02
C ARG A 63 -5.60 -8.75 4.49
N TYR A 64 -4.34 -8.74 4.08
CA TYR A 64 -3.62 -9.90 3.54
C TYR A 64 -4.28 -10.62 2.34
N MET A 65 -5.25 -10.02 1.64
CA MET A 65 -6.02 -10.70 0.60
C MET A 65 -5.15 -11.34 -0.48
N PHE A 66 -4.16 -10.63 -0.99
CA PHE A 66 -3.21 -11.15 -2.00
C PHE A 66 -1.80 -11.39 -1.43
N CYS A 67 -1.66 -11.45 -0.10
CA CYS A 67 -0.36 -11.63 0.54
C CYS A 67 0.35 -12.90 0.04
N ARG A 68 1.64 -12.75 -0.34
CA ARG A 68 2.49 -13.83 -0.86
C ARG A 68 1.95 -14.52 -2.12
N ARG A 69 1.08 -13.84 -2.88
CA ARG A 69 0.61 -14.36 -4.17
C ARG A 69 1.53 -13.96 -5.31
N ARG A 70 1.64 -14.84 -6.30
CA ARG A 70 2.17 -14.50 -7.60
C ARG A 70 0.99 -14.43 -8.56
N LEU A 71 0.58 -13.23 -8.91
CA LEU A 71 -0.55 -13.03 -9.81
C LEU A 71 -0.12 -13.33 -11.26
N PRO A 72 -0.96 -14.02 -12.06
CA PRO A 72 -0.60 -14.39 -13.43
C PRO A 72 -0.53 -13.17 -14.36
N GLU A 73 0.19 -13.33 -15.48
CA GLU A 73 0.22 -12.31 -16.54
C GLU A 73 -1.19 -11.96 -17.02
N GLY A 74 -1.44 -10.65 -17.15
CA GLY A 74 -2.74 -10.11 -17.52
C GLY A 74 -3.80 -10.23 -16.42
N PHE A 75 -3.40 -10.44 -15.15
CA PHE A 75 -4.33 -10.39 -14.03
C PHE A 75 -4.82 -8.96 -13.81
N SER A 76 -6.11 -8.84 -13.54
CA SER A 76 -6.76 -7.58 -13.17
C SER A 76 -7.72 -7.78 -12.00
N LEU A 77 -7.94 -6.73 -11.24
CA LEU A 77 -9.11 -6.65 -10.37
C LEU A 77 -10.34 -6.46 -11.27
N GLY A 78 -11.40 -7.21 -11.01
CA GLY A 78 -12.61 -7.22 -11.84
C GLY A 78 -13.42 -5.92 -11.74
N GLU A 79 -14.39 -5.75 -12.62
CA GLU A 79 -15.27 -4.56 -12.64
C GLU A 79 -16.10 -4.40 -11.34
N ARG A 80 -16.27 -5.47 -10.58
CA ARG A 80 -16.95 -5.46 -9.27
C ARG A 80 -15.98 -5.58 -8.09
N PHE A 81 -14.69 -5.30 -8.30
CA PHE A 81 -13.74 -5.20 -7.20
C PHE A 81 -13.87 -3.83 -6.52
N ASP A 82 -15.04 -3.57 -5.96
CA ASP A 82 -15.39 -2.30 -5.31
C ASP A 82 -14.93 -2.29 -3.85
N THR A 83 -13.92 -1.47 -3.56
CA THR A 83 -13.36 -1.31 -2.21
C THR A 83 -13.92 -0.11 -1.44
N SER A 84 -14.98 0.54 -1.95
CA SER A 84 -15.55 1.75 -1.34
C SER A 84 -16.05 1.57 0.11
N LYS A 85 -16.27 0.33 0.55
CA LYS A 85 -16.68 0.01 1.94
C LYS A 85 -15.56 -0.54 2.80
N VAL A 86 -14.37 -0.75 2.21
CA VAL A 86 -13.23 -1.31 2.92
C VAL A 86 -12.62 -0.27 3.83
N THR A 87 -12.32 -0.67 5.07
CA THR A 87 -11.73 0.20 6.10
C THR A 87 -10.31 -0.23 6.50
N ASP A 88 -9.93 -1.47 6.18
CA ASP A 88 -8.62 -2.05 6.53
C ASP A 88 -8.01 -2.77 5.31
N MET A 89 -6.82 -2.30 4.90
CA MET A 89 -6.03 -2.87 3.80
C MET A 89 -4.64 -3.34 4.27
N TYR A 90 -4.49 -3.62 5.57
CA TYR A 90 -3.24 -4.11 6.15
C TYR A 90 -2.63 -5.25 5.33
N GLY A 91 -1.41 -5.07 4.83
CA GLY A 91 -0.67 -6.11 4.12
C GLY A 91 -1.34 -6.70 2.87
N MET A 92 -2.34 -6.02 2.27
CA MET A 92 -3.17 -6.58 1.19
C MET A 92 -2.37 -7.22 0.07
N PHE A 93 -1.29 -6.58 -0.38
CA PHE A 93 -0.36 -7.08 -1.42
C PHE A 93 1.03 -7.42 -0.87
N SER A 94 1.17 -7.59 0.44
CA SER A 94 2.47 -7.87 1.07
C SER A 94 3.13 -9.11 0.46
N TYR A 95 4.41 -8.96 0.04
CA TYR A 95 5.17 -10.00 -0.68
C TYR A 95 4.49 -10.53 -1.95
N CYS A 96 3.60 -9.74 -2.54
CA CYS A 96 2.95 -10.10 -3.79
C CYS A 96 3.86 -9.78 -4.99
N LYS A 97 3.84 -10.64 -5.99
CA LYS A 97 4.42 -10.33 -7.29
C LYS A 97 3.29 -9.91 -8.24
N LEU A 98 3.25 -8.62 -8.54
CA LEU A 98 2.30 -8.04 -9.49
C LEU A 98 2.81 -8.25 -10.93
N PRO A 99 1.94 -8.59 -11.90
CA PRO A 99 2.34 -8.76 -13.29
C PRO A 99 2.54 -7.42 -13.99
N GLU A 100 3.24 -7.43 -15.13
CA GLU A 100 3.36 -6.26 -16.01
C GLU A 100 1.99 -5.73 -16.43
N GLY A 101 1.85 -4.40 -16.43
CA GLY A 101 0.61 -3.72 -16.76
C GLY A 101 -0.51 -3.85 -15.71
N PHE A 102 -0.20 -4.37 -14.52
CA PHE A 102 -1.18 -4.41 -13.43
C PHE A 102 -1.58 -2.98 -13.02
N SER A 103 -2.88 -2.78 -12.82
CA SER A 103 -3.43 -1.55 -12.22
C SER A 103 -4.47 -1.91 -11.17
N LEU A 104 -4.67 -1.01 -10.21
CA LEU A 104 -5.71 -1.16 -9.17
C LEU A 104 -7.12 -0.98 -9.71
N GLY A 105 -7.26 -0.30 -10.88
CA GLY A 105 -8.56 -0.08 -11.54
C GLY A 105 -9.40 1.04 -10.92
N GLU A 106 -10.47 1.41 -11.62
CA GLU A 106 -11.33 2.57 -11.27
C GLU A 106 -12.26 2.32 -10.06
N HIS A 107 -12.44 1.08 -9.64
CA HIS A 107 -13.28 0.74 -8.48
C HIS A 107 -12.46 0.52 -7.20
N PHE A 108 -11.14 0.70 -7.27
CA PHE A 108 -10.25 0.60 -6.11
C PHE A 108 -10.26 1.91 -5.32
N ASN A 109 -11.36 2.16 -4.64
CA ASN A 109 -11.58 3.36 -3.84
C ASN A 109 -11.12 3.14 -2.40
N THR A 110 -10.18 3.95 -1.93
CA THR A 110 -9.59 3.82 -0.59
C THR A 110 -10.04 4.91 0.39
N SER A 111 -11.04 5.70 0.03
CA SER A 111 -11.48 6.87 0.82
C SER A 111 -11.98 6.55 2.25
N ASN A 112 -12.35 5.29 2.52
CA ASN A 112 -12.76 4.85 3.87
C ASN A 112 -11.68 4.07 4.62
N VAL A 113 -10.50 3.87 4.02
CA VAL A 113 -9.41 3.11 4.63
C VAL A 113 -8.69 3.92 5.69
N THR A 114 -8.46 3.33 6.85
CA THR A 114 -7.74 3.94 7.97
C THR A 114 -6.38 3.29 8.24
N ASP A 115 -6.19 2.03 7.83
CA ASP A 115 -4.95 1.28 7.98
C ASP A 115 -4.48 0.76 6.61
N MET A 116 -3.30 1.24 6.16
CA MET A 116 -2.59 0.79 4.97
C MET A 116 -1.20 0.25 5.30
N SER A 117 -0.96 -0.05 6.57
CA SER A 117 0.34 -0.58 6.99
C SER A 117 0.66 -1.88 6.26
N TYR A 118 1.91 -2.06 5.87
CA TYR A 118 2.42 -3.21 5.10
C TYR A 118 1.74 -3.46 3.73
N MET A 119 0.89 -2.56 3.21
CA MET A 119 0.04 -2.85 2.05
C MET A 119 0.82 -3.40 0.84
N PHE A 120 1.98 -2.83 0.54
CA PHE A 120 2.87 -3.28 -0.54
C PHE A 120 4.23 -3.79 -0.03
N ASN A 121 4.36 -4.08 1.28
CA ASN A 121 5.62 -4.53 1.87
C ASN A 121 6.23 -5.71 1.08
N GLY A 122 7.51 -5.59 0.69
CA GLY A 122 8.20 -6.62 -0.08
C GLY A 122 7.62 -6.91 -1.47
N CYS A 123 6.78 -6.01 -1.98
CA CYS A 123 6.14 -6.17 -3.28
C CYS A 123 7.09 -5.78 -4.42
N SER A 124 7.03 -6.53 -5.53
CA SER A 124 7.65 -6.12 -6.78
C SER A 124 6.62 -5.40 -7.63
N LEU A 125 6.74 -4.08 -7.70
CA LEU A 125 5.84 -3.23 -8.48
C LEU A 125 6.27 -3.22 -9.95
N PRO A 126 5.34 -3.43 -10.91
CA PRO A 126 5.69 -3.44 -12.33
C PRO A 126 6.11 -2.05 -12.83
N ASP A 127 6.79 -2.00 -13.97
CA ASP A 127 7.17 -0.75 -14.63
C ASP A 127 5.93 0.09 -14.95
N GLY A 128 6.01 1.40 -14.68
CA GLY A 128 4.88 2.32 -14.86
C GLY A 128 3.69 2.09 -13.90
N PHE A 129 3.86 1.34 -12.82
CA PHE A 129 2.79 1.18 -11.82
C PHE A 129 2.37 2.52 -11.23
N SER A 130 1.06 2.72 -11.13
CA SER A 130 0.43 3.89 -10.50
C SER A 130 -0.61 3.45 -9.49
N LEU A 131 -0.72 4.18 -8.39
CA LEU A 131 -1.77 3.97 -7.38
C LEU A 131 -3.17 4.32 -7.92
N GLY A 132 -3.26 5.13 -9.01
CA GLY A 132 -4.52 5.50 -9.63
C GLY A 132 -5.22 6.68 -8.96
N GLU A 133 -6.22 7.26 -9.65
CA GLU A 133 -6.91 8.47 -9.21
C GLU A 133 -7.88 8.27 -8.02
N TYR A 134 -8.31 7.04 -7.77
CA TYR A 134 -9.22 6.72 -6.64
C TYR A 134 -8.47 6.28 -5.38
N PHE A 135 -7.12 6.27 -5.42
CA PHE A 135 -6.29 5.95 -4.27
C PHE A 135 -6.16 7.17 -3.34
N ASN A 136 -7.17 7.36 -2.51
CA ASN A 136 -7.27 8.47 -1.58
C ASN A 136 -6.85 8.04 -0.18
N THR A 137 -5.85 8.69 0.39
CA THR A 137 -5.30 8.36 1.71
C THR A 137 -5.67 9.35 2.81
N SER A 138 -6.57 10.29 2.55
CA SER A 138 -6.92 11.37 3.49
C SER A 138 -7.49 10.91 4.85
N ASN A 139 -7.99 9.67 4.95
CA ASN A 139 -8.45 9.07 6.20
C ASN A 139 -7.47 8.09 6.84
N VAL A 140 -6.32 7.84 6.19
CA VAL A 140 -5.33 6.90 6.69
C VAL A 140 -4.57 7.46 7.89
N THR A 141 -4.42 6.68 8.93
CA THR A 141 -3.69 7.02 10.15
C THR A 141 -2.41 6.21 10.34
N ASP A 142 -2.33 5.02 9.74
CA ASP A 142 -1.17 4.13 9.80
C ASP A 142 -0.70 3.75 8.38
N MET A 143 0.53 4.16 8.03
CA MET A 143 1.24 3.80 6.80
C MET A 143 2.57 3.08 7.10
N SER A 144 2.71 2.53 8.31
CA SER A 144 3.94 1.85 8.70
C SER A 144 4.29 0.71 7.73
N SER A 145 5.53 0.66 7.30
CA SER A 145 6.06 -0.36 6.36
C SER A 145 5.29 -0.49 5.03
N MET A 146 4.52 0.53 4.62
CA MET A 146 3.63 0.43 3.44
C MET A 146 4.37 0.00 2.18
N PHE A 147 5.57 0.51 1.95
CA PHE A 147 6.43 0.17 0.80
C PHE A 147 7.76 -0.48 1.21
N GLU A 148 7.91 -0.91 2.47
CA GLU A 148 9.16 -1.49 2.96
C GLU A 148 9.63 -2.63 2.05
N GLY A 149 10.90 -2.58 1.62
CA GLY A 149 11.47 -3.61 0.77
C GLY A 149 10.89 -3.70 -0.64
N CYS A 150 10.14 -2.68 -1.07
CA CYS A 150 9.62 -2.64 -2.44
C CYS A 150 10.73 -2.42 -3.47
N GLU A 151 10.62 -3.10 -4.59
CA GLU A 151 11.33 -2.72 -5.81
C GLU A 151 10.46 -1.69 -6.56
N ILE A 152 10.86 -0.40 -6.45
CA ILE A 152 10.15 0.73 -7.07
C ILE A 152 10.90 1.15 -8.31
N LEU A 153 10.23 1.11 -9.47
CA LEU A 153 10.80 1.42 -10.77
C LEU A 153 10.49 2.86 -11.21
N SER A 154 11.17 3.35 -12.25
CA SER A 154 10.95 4.69 -12.80
C SER A 154 9.51 4.89 -13.26
N GLY A 155 9.02 6.14 -13.12
CA GLY A 155 7.64 6.49 -13.44
C GLY A 155 6.62 6.20 -12.31
N PHE A 156 7.06 5.62 -11.20
CA PHE A 156 6.20 5.51 -10.02
C PHE A 156 5.95 6.88 -9.40
N SER A 157 4.70 7.16 -9.09
CA SER A 157 4.27 8.36 -8.35
C SER A 157 3.27 7.96 -7.26
N LEU A 158 3.35 8.63 -6.12
CA LEU A 158 2.34 8.50 -5.06
C LEU A 158 0.97 9.03 -5.48
N GLY A 159 0.93 9.96 -6.48
CA GLY A 159 -0.32 10.50 -7.02
C GLY A 159 -0.88 11.70 -6.27
N GLU A 160 -1.86 12.38 -6.89
CA GLU A 160 -2.43 13.64 -6.39
C GLU A 160 -3.27 13.48 -5.11
N HIS A 161 -3.81 12.28 -4.86
CA HIS A 161 -4.66 12.00 -3.71
C HIS A 161 -3.94 11.27 -2.56
N PHE A 162 -2.61 11.19 -2.65
CA PHE A 162 -1.78 10.64 -1.58
C PHE A 162 -1.55 11.70 -0.49
N ASP A 163 -2.57 11.92 0.31
CA ASP A 163 -2.60 12.90 1.41
C ASP A 163 -2.23 12.20 2.73
N THR A 164 -1.16 12.66 3.37
CA THR A 164 -0.67 12.10 4.63
C THR A 164 -1.00 12.97 5.86
N SER A 165 -1.82 13.99 5.70
CA SER A 165 -2.12 14.97 6.75
C SER A 165 -2.80 14.39 8.01
N ASN A 166 -3.32 13.15 7.95
CA ASN A 166 -3.89 12.45 9.09
C ASN A 166 -3.02 11.29 9.59
N VAL A 167 -1.89 11.00 8.94
CA VAL A 167 -1.01 9.90 9.32
C VAL A 167 -0.25 10.21 10.60
N THR A 168 -0.22 9.26 11.51
CA THR A 168 0.50 9.35 12.79
C THR A 168 1.68 8.39 12.88
N ASP A 169 1.68 7.32 12.09
CA ASP A 169 2.73 6.30 12.05
C ASP A 169 3.24 6.08 10.62
N MET A 170 4.53 6.38 10.39
CA MET A 170 5.25 6.17 9.13
C MET A 170 6.51 5.30 9.32
N ARG A 171 6.57 4.50 10.39
CA ARG A 171 7.72 3.63 10.64
C ARG A 171 8.02 2.75 9.44
N SER A 172 9.30 2.70 9.07
CA SER A 172 9.81 1.84 8.00
C SER A 172 9.13 2.00 6.64
N MET A 173 8.37 3.10 6.38
CA MET A 173 7.52 3.24 5.19
C MET A 173 8.25 2.96 3.88
N PHE A 174 9.50 3.41 3.75
CA PHE A 174 10.36 3.18 2.59
C PHE A 174 11.67 2.45 2.94
N ALA A 175 11.73 1.77 4.10
CA ALA A 175 12.93 1.04 4.49
C ALA A 175 13.29 -0.02 3.44
N PHE A 176 14.59 -0.22 3.20
CA PHE A 176 15.13 -1.17 2.22
C PHE A 176 14.70 -0.93 0.76
N CYS A 177 14.12 0.23 0.44
CA CYS A 177 13.76 0.57 -0.93
C CYS A 177 14.97 1.08 -1.72
N LYS A 178 14.92 0.85 -3.03
CA LYS A 178 15.70 1.60 -4.01
C LYS A 178 14.75 2.51 -4.76
N LEU A 179 14.81 3.82 -4.43
CA LEU A 179 13.93 4.81 -5.05
C LEU A 179 14.46 5.24 -6.42
N PRO A 180 13.62 5.36 -7.45
CA PRO A 180 14.04 5.77 -8.80
C PRO A 180 14.40 7.26 -8.83
N LYS A 181 15.10 7.68 -9.91
CA LYS A 181 15.60 9.06 -10.05
C LYS A 181 14.54 10.14 -10.08
N ASP A 182 13.35 9.79 -10.52
CA ASP A 182 12.18 10.65 -10.65
C ASP A 182 11.22 10.58 -9.46
N PHE A 183 11.62 9.88 -8.39
CA PHE A 183 10.79 9.75 -7.19
C PHE A 183 10.75 11.06 -6.40
N THR A 184 9.54 11.46 -6.03
CA THR A 184 9.25 12.55 -5.10
C THR A 184 8.20 12.12 -4.08
N LEU A 185 8.22 12.73 -2.89
CA LEU A 185 7.18 12.50 -1.87
C LEU A 185 5.83 13.13 -2.25
N GLY A 186 5.83 14.09 -3.20
CA GLY A 186 4.61 14.77 -3.65
C GLY A 186 4.21 15.97 -2.77
N GLU A 187 3.28 16.79 -3.30
CA GLU A 187 2.86 18.05 -2.67
C GLU A 187 1.99 17.85 -1.41
N HIS A 188 1.32 16.70 -1.29
CA HIS A 188 0.42 16.41 -0.16
C HIS A 188 1.08 15.51 0.91
N PHE A 189 2.40 15.34 0.85
CA PHE A 189 3.14 14.58 1.86
C PHE A 189 3.40 15.44 3.10
N ASP A 190 2.38 15.58 3.93
CA ASP A 190 2.39 16.34 5.18
C ASP A 190 2.67 15.43 6.38
N THR A 191 3.73 15.70 7.11
CA THR A 191 4.13 14.93 8.28
C THR A 191 3.83 15.64 9.61
N SER A 192 3.02 16.69 9.59
CA SER A 192 2.75 17.52 10.77
C SER A 192 2.08 16.78 11.95
N LYS A 193 1.38 15.66 11.69
CA LYS A 193 0.77 14.82 12.72
C LYS A 193 1.56 13.55 13.04
N VAL A 194 2.63 13.28 12.31
CA VAL A 194 3.41 12.06 12.50
C VAL A 194 4.13 12.08 13.84
N THR A 195 3.99 11.01 14.59
CA THR A 195 4.65 10.82 15.88
C THR A 195 5.77 9.79 15.82
N ASP A 196 5.70 8.85 14.87
CA ASP A 196 6.70 7.80 14.69
C ASP A 196 7.19 7.74 13.24
N MET A 197 8.48 8.03 13.01
CA MET A 197 9.22 7.93 11.75
C MET A 197 10.41 6.95 11.87
N GLY A 198 10.41 6.11 12.89
CA GLY A 198 11.52 5.17 13.10
C GLY A 198 11.80 4.34 11.86
N SER A 199 13.08 4.30 11.44
CA SER A 199 13.53 3.54 10.26
C SER A 199 12.86 3.90 8.93
N MET A 200 12.19 5.06 8.78
CA MET A 200 11.38 5.39 7.61
C MET A 200 12.12 5.21 6.28
N PHE A 201 13.41 5.56 6.21
CA PHE A 201 14.28 5.37 5.05
C PHE A 201 15.48 4.46 5.38
N PHE A 202 15.36 3.59 6.39
CA PHE A 202 16.46 2.70 6.81
C PHE A 202 16.95 1.85 5.63
N ALA A 203 18.26 1.83 5.42
CA ALA A 203 18.90 1.09 4.34
C ALA A 203 18.32 1.39 2.93
N CYS A 204 17.71 2.55 2.75
CA CYS A 204 17.17 3.02 1.50
C CYS A 204 18.27 3.55 0.58
N ARG A 205 18.07 3.48 -0.73
CA ARG A 205 18.89 4.17 -1.71
C ARG A 205 18.08 5.31 -2.33
N LEU A 206 18.45 6.54 -1.99
CA LEU A 206 17.79 7.77 -2.42
C LEU A 206 18.28 8.23 -3.81
N PRO A 207 17.41 8.85 -4.63
CA PRO A 207 17.82 9.48 -5.88
C PRO A 207 18.63 10.77 -5.66
N ASN A 208 19.34 11.20 -6.70
CA ASN A 208 20.29 12.33 -6.63
C ASN A 208 19.65 13.69 -6.30
N ASP A 209 18.39 13.87 -6.63
CA ASP A 209 17.65 15.12 -6.42
C ASP A 209 16.57 14.97 -5.37
N PHE A 210 16.71 13.98 -4.47
CA PHE A 210 15.74 13.72 -3.42
C PHE A 210 15.69 14.87 -2.42
N THR A 211 14.49 15.33 -2.12
CA THR A 211 14.20 16.31 -1.06
C THR A 211 13.08 15.79 -0.17
N LEU A 212 13.06 16.22 1.08
CA LEU A 212 12.01 15.88 2.02
C LEU A 212 10.70 16.65 1.75
N GLY A 213 10.77 17.74 0.93
CA GLY A 213 9.61 18.55 0.58
C GLY A 213 9.23 19.59 1.63
N GLU A 214 8.38 20.57 1.23
CA GLU A 214 8.04 21.74 2.05
C GLU A 214 7.19 21.41 3.27
N HIS A 215 6.43 20.30 3.24
CA HIS A 215 5.53 19.91 4.32
C HIS A 215 6.11 18.85 5.24
N PHE A 216 7.40 18.53 5.10
CA PHE A 216 8.08 17.61 5.99
C PHE A 216 8.36 18.26 7.34
N ASN A 217 7.54 17.95 8.32
CA ASN A 217 7.54 18.57 9.66
C ASN A 217 7.80 17.50 10.73
N THR A 218 8.80 17.72 11.58
CA THR A 218 9.18 16.81 12.64
C THR A 218 8.77 17.28 14.05
N SER A 219 7.99 18.35 14.17
CA SER A 219 7.68 18.96 15.46
C SER A 219 6.90 18.05 16.42
N ASN A 220 6.14 17.09 15.91
CA ASN A 220 5.37 16.13 16.70
C ASN A 220 6.05 14.74 16.78
N VAL A 221 7.20 14.56 16.14
CA VAL A 221 7.91 13.28 16.12
C VAL A 221 8.51 12.97 17.47
N THR A 222 8.18 11.81 18.01
CA THR A 222 8.72 11.31 19.29
C THR A 222 9.67 10.13 19.09
N ASN A 223 9.62 9.49 17.91
CA ASN A 223 10.55 8.42 17.53
C ASN A 223 11.00 8.63 16.08
N ALA A 224 12.29 8.85 15.88
CA ALA A 224 12.93 8.90 14.58
C ALA A 224 14.20 8.01 14.53
N LYS A 225 14.27 7.02 15.43
CA LYS A 225 15.45 6.13 15.53
C LYS A 225 15.68 5.42 14.20
N PHE A 226 16.96 5.44 13.77
CA PHE A 226 17.41 4.76 12.56
C PHE A 226 16.75 5.26 11.25
N MET A 227 16.14 6.45 11.26
CA MET A 227 15.35 6.94 10.11
C MET A 227 16.15 6.88 8.79
N PHE A 228 17.42 7.30 8.81
CA PHE A 228 18.31 7.27 7.65
C PHE A 228 19.52 6.34 7.84
N ASP A 229 19.52 5.48 8.85
CA ASP A 229 20.64 4.58 9.09
C ASP A 229 20.86 3.64 7.91
N ASN A 230 22.12 3.47 7.49
CA ASN A 230 22.49 2.71 6.30
C ASN A 230 21.86 3.20 4.98
N CYS A 231 21.17 4.33 5.02
CA CYS A 231 20.62 4.96 3.84
C CYS A 231 21.75 5.55 2.99
N LYS A 232 21.69 5.39 1.67
CA LYS A 232 22.74 5.81 0.74
C LYS A 232 22.19 6.77 -0.30
N TYR A 233 22.99 7.80 -0.54
CA TYR A 233 22.82 8.74 -1.63
C TYR A 233 24.13 8.77 -2.41
N ASN A 234 24.17 8.29 -3.66
CA ASN A 234 25.40 8.16 -4.43
C ASN A 234 26.60 7.57 -3.65
N ASP A 235 26.37 6.52 -2.86
CA ASP A 235 27.34 5.90 -1.97
C ASP A 235 27.85 6.79 -0.80
N ILE A 236 27.31 8.00 -0.63
CA ILE A 236 27.49 8.88 0.52
C ILE A 236 26.44 8.55 1.57
N ASP A 237 26.75 8.69 2.85
CA ASP A 237 25.76 8.56 3.93
C ASP A 237 24.71 9.66 3.79
N ALA A 238 23.42 9.31 3.91
CA ALA A 238 22.35 10.26 3.72
C ALA A 238 22.38 11.41 4.73
N TYR A 239 22.88 11.18 5.94
CA TYR A 239 23.07 12.25 6.93
C TYR A 239 24.07 13.33 6.51
N ASP A 240 25.01 13.00 5.62
CA ASP A 240 26.03 13.94 5.14
C ASP A 240 25.59 14.63 3.82
N TYR A 241 24.43 14.22 3.27
CA TYR A 241 23.96 14.70 1.97
C TYR A 241 23.07 15.94 2.03
N PHE A 242 22.19 16.04 3.05
CA PHE A 242 21.23 17.14 3.13
C PHE A 242 21.96 18.47 3.44
N GLU A 243 22.02 19.36 2.44
CA GLU A 243 22.80 20.60 2.48
C GLU A 243 21.97 21.86 2.77
N THR A 244 20.62 21.79 2.66
CA THR A 244 19.80 22.97 2.96
C THR A 244 19.71 23.23 4.46
N GLU A 245 19.64 24.51 4.88
CA GLU A 245 19.54 24.86 6.31
C GLU A 245 18.32 24.19 6.97
N SER A 246 17.20 24.08 6.27
CA SER A 246 15.99 23.40 6.79
C SER A 246 16.17 21.90 6.93
N ASP A 247 16.80 21.25 5.95
CA ASP A 247 17.08 19.81 6.01
C ASP A 247 18.08 19.47 7.11
N ILE A 248 19.12 20.32 7.28
CA ILE A 248 20.11 20.18 8.36
C ILE A 248 19.46 20.32 9.74
N GLU A 249 18.53 21.27 9.91
CA GLU A 249 17.81 21.42 11.16
C GLU A 249 16.95 20.18 11.48
N ILE A 250 16.23 19.67 10.49
CA ILE A 250 15.42 18.44 10.59
C ILE A 250 16.33 17.25 10.96
N ILE A 251 17.42 17.04 10.24
CA ILE A 251 18.37 15.95 10.47
C ILE A 251 19.00 16.01 11.85
N ASN A 252 19.43 17.20 12.31
CA ASN A 252 20.00 17.35 13.65
C ASN A 252 18.97 17.02 14.74
N LYS A 253 17.73 17.45 14.57
CA LYS A 253 16.64 17.11 15.47
C LYS A 253 16.37 15.61 15.53
N LEU A 254 16.40 14.93 14.38
CA LEU A 254 16.21 13.48 14.28
C LEU A 254 17.34 12.66 14.90
N ARG A 255 18.57 13.21 14.95
CA ARG A 255 19.73 12.56 15.62
C ARG A 255 19.64 12.62 17.15
N GLU A 256 18.84 13.53 17.72
CA GLU A 256 18.69 13.69 19.16
C GLU A 256 17.62 12.75 19.76
N HIS A 257 16.82 12.10 18.93
CA HIS A 257 15.73 11.17 19.28
C HIS A 257 15.98 9.74 18.83
#